data_d8b3e06140d9362fb5629cb248c197c0
#
_entry.id   d8b3e06140d9362fb5629cb248c197c0
#
_cell.length_a   1.000
_cell.length_b   1.000
_cell.length_c   1.000
_cell.angle_alpha   90.00
_cell.angle_beta   90.00
_cell.angle_gamma   90.00
#
_symmetry.space_group_name_H-M   'P 1'
#
loop_
_entity.id
_entity.type
_entity.pdbx_description
1 polymer ?
#
loop_
_entity_poly.entity_id
_entity_poly.type
_entity_poly.pdbx_seq_one_letter_code
_entity_poly.pdbx_strand_id
1 'polypeptide(L)'
;GEYMIRGLTVFTENIDDPAAAVAEVQAQLEKGPALLKNSVGIIACHYEFVLSGTAKAVCESLPFDVAGTISSLQAAGETRGTLLLTILILTSDDVSFKTLITSSLKDEPGKRIEESYKAASGGEKPSLIFAYAPFMLENSGDGYVEVLTRVSGGVPCFGTLAVDDTSDFRECYMVYNGEHYRDKMSLILFYGDVNPRFYLAAISENKLLDRAALITSSEGHILKEVNGRPVVEYFEDLGLTKASETSYAMTSLPFMLDYGDGTPMVSKVFIGLNEEKNAICAGIMPEGSTLYMGVFDKEDVLFTSGKIIAQALSEIENPSVLLGYSCISRNMSMGSDLFAEVDLIQKEIAGKVPALLAYSGGEICPTQINAAAAINRFHNNTFILCVF
;
A
#
# COMPACT_ATOMS: atom_id res chain seq x y z
N GLY A 1 -25.58 14.44 -8.18
CA GLY A 1 -24.52 14.51 -9.19
C GLY A 1 -24.11 13.10 -9.59
N GLU A 2 -23.90 12.87 -10.88
CA GLU A 2 -23.36 11.60 -11.35
C GLU A 2 -21.92 11.47 -10.88
N TYR A 3 -21.58 10.30 -10.36
CA TYR A 3 -20.20 9.99 -9.97
C TYR A 3 -19.33 9.89 -11.23
N MET A 4 -18.15 10.51 -11.23
CA MET A 4 -17.15 10.37 -12.29
C MET A 4 -16.61 8.93 -12.36
N ILE A 5 -16.40 8.29 -11.21
CA ILE A 5 -16.00 6.88 -11.09
C ILE A 5 -17.02 6.16 -10.21
N ARG A 6 -17.45 5.00 -10.65
CA ARG A 6 -18.25 4.06 -9.86
C ARG A 6 -17.40 2.86 -9.52
N GLY A 7 -17.73 2.19 -8.43
CA GLY A 7 -17.04 0.99 -8.01
C GLY A 7 -17.99 -0.16 -7.73
N LEU A 8 -17.47 -1.36 -7.88
CA LEU A 8 -18.09 -2.56 -7.36
C LEU A 8 -17.01 -3.55 -6.92
N THR A 9 -17.33 -4.38 -5.94
CA THR A 9 -16.41 -5.41 -5.45
C THR A 9 -16.92 -6.79 -5.82
N VAL A 10 -15.99 -7.67 -6.18
CA VAL A 10 -16.25 -9.10 -6.37
C VAL A 10 -15.21 -9.89 -5.59
N PHE A 11 -15.55 -11.10 -5.21
CA PHE A 11 -14.66 -11.97 -4.45
C PHE A 11 -14.93 -13.45 -4.70
N THR A 12 -13.96 -14.29 -4.38
CA THR A 12 -14.12 -15.75 -4.34
C THR A 12 -13.22 -16.36 -3.26
N GLU A 13 -13.68 -17.44 -2.67
CA GLU A 13 -12.91 -18.29 -1.75
C GLU A 13 -12.44 -19.57 -2.42
N ASN A 14 -12.77 -19.79 -3.68
CA ASN A 14 -12.44 -21.01 -4.44
C ASN A 14 -10.99 -20.96 -4.95
N ILE A 15 -10.05 -21.49 -4.18
CA ILE A 15 -8.62 -21.50 -4.54
C ILE A 15 -8.31 -22.53 -5.62
N ASP A 16 -8.82 -23.76 -5.47
CA ASP A 16 -8.43 -24.92 -6.27
C ASP A 16 -9.42 -25.26 -7.39
N ASP A 17 -10.49 -24.49 -7.52
CA ASP A 17 -11.50 -24.67 -8.57
C ASP A 17 -11.66 -23.39 -9.39
N PRO A 18 -10.82 -23.20 -10.42
CA PRO A 18 -10.87 -21.99 -11.27
C PRO A 18 -12.24 -21.77 -11.93
N ALA A 19 -12.91 -22.84 -12.37
CA ALA A 19 -14.21 -22.71 -13.01
C ALA A 19 -15.29 -22.22 -12.03
N ALA A 20 -15.31 -22.75 -10.80
CA ALA A 20 -16.23 -22.29 -9.76
C ALA A 20 -15.92 -20.83 -9.36
N ALA A 21 -14.66 -20.46 -9.25
CA ALA A 21 -14.25 -19.07 -8.96
C ALA A 21 -14.74 -18.10 -10.05
N VAL A 22 -14.54 -18.44 -11.32
CA VAL A 22 -15.04 -17.65 -12.45
C VAL A 22 -16.57 -17.51 -12.42
N ALA A 23 -17.28 -18.62 -12.21
CA ALA A 23 -18.74 -18.60 -12.14
C ALA A 23 -19.26 -17.71 -11.00
N GLU A 24 -18.62 -17.77 -9.83
CA GLU A 24 -18.97 -16.95 -8.67
C GLU A 24 -18.74 -15.46 -8.93
N VAL A 25 -17.62 -15.10 -9.52
CA VAL A 25 -17.29 -13.70 -9.86
C VAL A 25 -18.25 -13.19 -10.94
N GLN A 26 -18.53 -13.96 -11.99
CA GLN A 26 -19.45 -13.57 -13.06
C GLN A 26 -20.87 -13.37 -12.53
N ALA A 27 -21.34 -14.23 -11.62
CA ALA A 27 -22.65 -14.09 -10.99
C ALA A 27 -22.75 -12.79 -10.16
N GLN A 28 -21.68 -12.39 -9.48
CA GLN A 28 -21.63 -11.12 -8.74
C GLN A 28 -21.66 -9.91 -9.69
N LEU A 29 -20.95 -9.99 -10.83
CA LEU A 29 -20.98 -8.95 -11.87
C LEU A 29 -22.38 -8.78 -12.46
N GLU A 30 -23.07 -9.86 -12.76
CA GLU A 30 -24.43 -9.83 -13.33
C GLU A 30 -25.45 -9.21 -12.36
N LYS A 31 -25.28 -9.39 -11.07
CA LYS A 31 -26.14 -8.81 -10.03
C LYS A 31 -25.79 -7.36 -9.69
N GLY A 32 -24.59 -6.93 -10.00
CA GLY A 32 -24.12 -5.59 -9.72
C GLY A 32 -24.57 -4.56 -10.75
N PRO A 33 -24.19 -3.29 -10.54
CA PRO A 33 -24.43 -2.25 -11.53
C PRO A 33 -23.67 -2.55 -12.84
N ALA A 34 -24.26 -2.18 -13.97
CA ALA A 34 -23.63 -2.36 -15.27
C ALA A 34 -22.30 -1.59 -15.35
N LEU A 35 -21.30 -2.20 -15.98
CA LEU A 35 -20.04 -1.54 -16.28
C LEU A 35 -20.25 -0.41 -17.29
N LEU A 36 -19.54 0.69 -17.08
CA LEU A 36 -19.51 1.82 -17.98
C LEU A 36 -18.44 1.62 -19.06
N LYS A 37 -18.23 2.62 -19.89
CA LYS A 37 -17.36 2.56 -21.08
C LYS A 37 -15.92 2.10 -20.75
N ASN A 38 -15.34 2.62 -19.69
CA ASN A 38 -13.96 2.34 -19.28
C ASN A 38 -13.96 1.66 -17.93
N SER A 39 -13.21 0.58 -17.80
CA SER A 39 -13.10 -0.17 -16.54
C SER A 39 -11.68 -0.66 -16.29
N VAL A 40 -11.34 -0.83 -15.03
CA VAL A 40 -10.10 -1.44 -14.56
C VAL A 40 -10.37 -2.16 -13.24
N GLY A 41 -9.67 -3.26 -13.00
CA GLY A 41 -9.74 -4.01 -11.75
C GLY A 41 -8.51 -3.79 -10.88
N ILE A 42 -8.72 -3.75 -9.57
CA ILE A 42 -7.68 -3.72 -8.57
C ILE A 42 -7.81 -5.00 -7.74
N ILE A 43 -6.80 -5.86 -7.82
CA ILE A 43 -6.81 -7.15 -7.13
C ILE A 43 -6.00 -7.09 -5.85
N ALA A 44 -6.52 -7.77 -4.82
CA ALA A 44 -5.77 -8.17 -3.64
C ALA A 44 -6.18 -9.61 -3.31
N CYS A 45 -5.23 -10.52 -3.25
CA CYS A 45 -5.52 -11.93 -3.01
C CYS A 45 -4.40 -12.63 -2.26
N HIS A 46 -4.73 -13.76 -1.64
CA HIS A 46 -3.76 -14.68 -1.10
C HIS A 46 -2.91 -15.31 -2.24
N TYR A 47 -1.62 -15.55 -2.00
CA TYR A 47 -0.71 -16.06 -3.03
C TYR A 47 -1.12 -17.42 -3.62
N GLU A 48 -1.82 -18.25 -2.86
CA GLU A 48 -2.33 -19.53 -3.34
C GLU A 48 -3.22 -19.40 -4.59
N PHE A 49 -3.95 -18.30 -4.73
CA PHE A 49 -4.79 -18.05 -5.91
C PHE A 49 -3.97 -17.85 -7.19
N VAL A 50 -2.77 -17.30 -7.10
CA VAL A 50 -1.91 -17.15 -8.29
C VAL A 50 -1.16 -18.46 -8.59
N LEU A 51 -0.75 -19.20 -7.56
CA LEU A 51 -0.05 -20.47 -7.74
C LEU A 51 -0.97 -21.57 -8.29
N SER A 52 -2.26 -21.56 -7.92
CA SER A 52 -3.25 -22.51 -8.42
C SER A 52 -3.72 -22.24 -9.85
N GLY A 53 -3.44 -21.03 -10.38
CA GLY A 53 -3.97 -20.59 -11.67
C GLY A 53 -5.38 -20.00 -11.60
N THR A 54 -6.01 -19.95 -10.43
CA THR A 54 -7.36 -19.41 -10.26
C THR A 54 -7.42 -17.90 -10.49
N ALA A 55 -6.44 -17.14 -9.99
CA ALA A 55 -6.38 -15.71 -10.26
C ALA A 55 -6.29 -15.40 -11.76
N LYS A 56 -5.51 -16.19 -12.50
CA LYS A 56 -5.41 -16.07 -13.96
C LYS A 56 -6.75 -16.32 -14.65
N ALA A 57 -7.43 -17.41 -14.28
CA ALA A 57 -8.75 -17.75 -14.86
C ALA A 57 -9.77 -16.65 -14.58
N VAL A 58 -9.84 -16.12 -13.37
CA VAL A 58 -10.74 -15.02 -13.01
C VAL A 58 -10.43 -13.76 -13.82
N CYS A 59 -9.16 -13.34 -13.87
CA CYS A 59 -8.76 -12.13 -14.61
C CYS A 59 -9.02 -12.25 -16.11
N GLU A 60 -8.74 -13.41 -16.71
CA GLU A 60 -9.02 -13.66 -18.14
C GLU A 60 -10.53 -13.65 -18.48
N SER A 61 -11.39 -13.92 -17.50
CA SER A 61 -12.84 -13.84 -17.67
C SER A 61 -13.39 -12.41 -17.67
N LEU A 62 -12.57 -11.42 -17.30
CA LEU A 62 -12.95 -10.01 -17.21
C LEU A 62 -12.56 -9.26 -18.49
N PRO A 63 -13.40 -8.32 -18.98
CA PRO A 63 -13.14 -7.59 -20.22
C PRO A 63 -12.23 -6.36 -20.04
N PHE A 64 -11.46 -6.28 -18.97
CA PHE A 64 -10.57 -5.16 -18.62
C PHE A 64 -9.33 -5.67 -17.90
N ASP A 65 -8.29 -4.86 -17.88
CA ASP A 65 -7.05 -5.17 -17.15
C ASP A 65 -7.25 -5.12 -15.63
N VAL A 66 -6.50 -5.98 -14.94
CA VAL A 66 -6.52 -6.10 -13.47
C VAL A 66 -5.08 -6.02 -12.96
N ALA A 67 -4.82 -5.07 -12.07
CA ALA A 67 -3.52 -4.89 -11.43
C ALA A 67 -3.66 -4.85 -9.91
N GLY A 68 -2.63 -5.26 -9.20
CA GLY A 68 -2.62 -5.23 -7.74
C GLY A 68 -1.51 -6.09 -7.15
N THR A 69 -1.75 -6.62 -5.97
CA THR A 69 -0.74 -7.37 -5.22
C THR A 69 -1.32 -8.55 -4.47
N ILE A 70 -0.44 -9.44 -4.07
CA ILE A 70 -0.70 -10.39 -2.99
C ILE A 70 -0.90 -9.60 -1.68
N SER A 71 -1.82 -10.07 -0.86
CA SER A 71 -2.09 -9.54 0.46
C SER A 71 -2.40 -10.68 1.44
N SER A 72 -2.02 -10.50 2.68
CA SER A 72 -2.21 -11.50 3.74
C SER A 72 -3.64 -11.58 4.28
N LEU A 73 -4.42 -10.52 4.11
CA LEU A 73 -5.81 -10.43 4.55
C LEU A 73 -6.51 -9.36 3.73
N GLN A 74 -7.74 -9.65 3.28
CA GLN A 74 -8.53 -8.72 2.48
C GLN A 74 -9.95 -8.60 3.02
N ALA A 75 -10.58 -7.46 2.72
CA ALA A 75 -12.00 -7.23 2.96
C ALA A 75 -12.60 -6.52 1.74
N ALA A 76 -13.66 -7.05 1.20
CA ALA A 76 -14.40 -6.48 0.06
C ALA A 76 -15.88 -6.46 0.39
N GLY A 77 -16.48 -5.27 0.37
CA GLY A 77 -17.85 -5.10 0.84
C GLY A 77 -17.98 -5.53 2.30
N GLU A 78 -18.83 -6.51 2.58
CA GLU A 78 -19.05 -7.07 3.93
C GLU A 78 -18.27 -8.38 4.17
N THR A 79 -17.55 -8.87 3.18
CA THR A 79 -16.76 -10.10 3.25
C THR A 79 -15.33 -9.80 3.64
N ARG A 80 -14.75 -10.66 4.45
CA ARG A 80 -13.34 -10.61 4.84
C ARG A 80 -12.73 -11.99 4.99
N GLY A 81 -11.43 -12.10 4.79
CA GLY A 81 -10.76 -13.38 4.96
C GLY A 81 -9.25 -13.30 4.72
N THR A 82 -8.57 -14.38 5.10
CA THR A 82 -7.13 -14.58 4.84
C THR A 82 -6.87 -15.44 3.61
N LEU A 83 -7.84 -16.24 3.18
CA LEU A 83 -7.79 -17.08 1.98
C LEU A 83 -8.86 -16.60 1.00
N LEU A 84 -8.66 -15.42 0.45
CA LEU A 84 -9.66 -14.72 -0.34
C LEU A 84 -8.99 -14.11 -1.56
N LEU A 85 -9.71 -14.08 -2.69
CA LEU A 85 -9.39 -13.26 -3.85
C LEU A 85 -10.46 -12.17 -3.94
N THR A 86 -10.02 -10.92 -3.98
CA THR A 86 -10.89 -9.75 -4.08
C THR A 86 -10.48 -8.88 -5.24
N ILE A 87 -11.46 -8.30 -5.93
CA ILE A 87 -11.23 -7.30 -6.98
C ILE A 87 -12.18 -6.13 -6.75
N LEU A 88 -11.61 -4.93 -6.66
CA LEU A 88 -12.36 -3.69 -6.77
C LEU A 88 -12.35 -3.26 -8.22
N ILE A 89 -13.53 -3.12 -8.82
CA ILE A 89 -13.69 -2.69 -10.20
C ILE A 89 -14.06 -1.21 -10.19
N LEU A 90 -13.25 -0.42 -10.88
CA LEU A 90 -13.54 0.99 -11.16
C LEU A 90 -14.07 1.09 -12.57
N THR A 91 -15.17 1.83 -12.75
CA THR A 91 -15.79 2.01 -14.04
C THR A 91 -16.25 3.45 -14.24
N SER A 92 -16.11 3.99 -15.45
CA SER A 92 -16.42 5.39 -15.76
C SER A 92 -16.70 5.58 -17.25
N ASP A 93 -17.57 6.52 -17.58
CA ASP A 93 -17.73 7.00 -18.95
C ASP A 93 -16.73 8.10 -19.30
N ASP A 94 -16.29 8.87 -18.34
CA ASP A 94 -15.49 10.09 -18.52
C ASP A 94 -14.00 9.91 -18.19
N VAL A 95 -13.69 9.04 -17.24
CA VAL A 95 -12.31 8.73 -16.86
C VAL A 95 -11.84 7.50 -17.61
N SER A 96 -10.66 7.56 -18.22
CA SER A 96 -10.03 6.40 -18.86
C SER A 96 -8.85 5.90 -18.03
N PHE A 97 -8.55 4.61 -18.19
CA PHE A 97 -7.49 3.93 -17.45
C PHE A 97 -6.50 3.32 -18.45
N LYS A 98 -5.20 3.57 -18.23
CA LYS A 98 -4.14 2.85 -18.93
C LYS A 98 -3.35 2.04 -17.91
N THR A 99 -3.16 0.76 -18.17
CA THR A 99 -2.34 -0.09 -17.33
C THR A 99 -0.99 -0.35 -18.02
N LEU A 100 0.02 -0.58 -17.21
CA LEU A 100 1.33 -0.97 -17.69
C LEU A 100 2.03 -1.88 -16.69
N ILE A 101 2.97 -2.66 -17.19
CA ILE A 101 3.90 -3.45 -16.41
C ILE A 101 5.33 -3.04 -16.81
N THR A 102 6.22 -2.90 -15.85
CA THR A 102 7.62 -2.56 -16.12
C THR A 102 8.42 -3.78 -16.61
N SER A 103 9.61 -3.56 -17.15
CA SER A 103 10.64 -4.59 -17.21
C SER A 103 11.19 -4.88 -15.80
N SER A 104 12.10 -5.84 -15.68
CA SER A 104 12.69 -6.24 -14.39
C SER A 104 13.30 -5.05 -13.64
N LEU A 105 12.97 -4.94 -12.35
CA LEU A 105 13.49 -3.90 -11.45
C LEU A 105 14.78 -4.32 -10.72
N LYS A 106 15.37 -5.46 -11.08
CA LYS A 106 16.62 -5.94 -10.48
C LYS A 106 17.80 -5.03 -10.77
N ASP A 107 17.86 -4.51 -11.99
CA ASP A 107 18.90 -3.60 -12.42
C ASP A 107 18.31 -2.26 -12.83
N GLU A 108 18.86 -1.17 -12.31
CA GLU A 108 18.45 0.21 -12.62
C GLU A 108 16.92 0.42 -12.51
N PRO A 109 16.30 0.14 -11.34
CA PRO A 109 14.83 0.16 -11.21
C PRO A 109 14.21 1.51 -11.61
N GLY A 110 14.86 2.61 -11.27
CA GLY A 110 14.39 3.94 -11.64
C GLY A 110 14.29 4.14 -13.16
N LYS A 111 15.29 3.67 -13.90
CA LYS A 111 15.31 3.74 -15.36
C LYS A 111 14.19 2.87 -15.98
N ARG A 112 13.98 1.66 -15.44
CA ARG A 112 12.94 0.75 -15.94
C ARG A 112 11.54 1.33 -15.73
N ILE A 113 11.30 1.94 -14.58
CA ILE A 113 10.03 2.61 -14.29
C ILE A 113 9.83 3.80 -15.24
N GLU A 114 10.85 4.65 -15.40
CA GLU A 114 10.78 5.83 -16.27
C GLU A 114 10.50 5.44 -17.74
N GLU A 115 11.22 4.47 -18.28
CA GLU A 115 11.02 3.99 -19.65
C GLU A 115 9.61 3.44 -19.88
N SER A 116 9.14 2.61 -18.95
CA SER A 116 7.81 2.01 -19.05
C SER A 116 6.69 3.05 -18.90
N TYR A 117 6.85 3.99 -17.97
CA TYR A 117 5.92 5.09 -17.80
C TYR A 117 5.82 5.97 -19.06
N LYS A 118 6.95 6.39 -19.61
CA LYS A 118 7.00 7.22 -20.83
C LYS A 118 6.37 6.52 -22.04
N ALA A 119 6.66 5.24 -22.21
CA ALA A 119 6.08 4.45 -23.31
C ALA A 119 4.56 4.34 -23.20
N ALA A 120 4.03 4.12 -22.00
CA ALA A 120 2.59 3.98 -21.79
C ALA A 120 1.85 5.30 -21.81
N SER A 121 2.39 6.35 -21.21
CA SER A 121 1.74 7.66 -21.14
C SER A 121 1.75 8.41 -22.48
N GLY A 122 2.73 8.12 -23.34
CA GLY A 122 2.86 8.81 -24.64
C GLY A 122 3.01 10.32 -24.50
N GLY A 123 3.53 10.83 -23.39
CA GLY A 123 3.67 12.24 -23.08
C GLY A 123 2.43 12.89 -22.48
N GLU A 124 1.32 12.16 -22.35
CA GLU A 124 0.10 12.64 -21.69
C GLU A 124 0.23 12.51 -20.18
N LYS A 125 -0.07 13.59 -19.45
CA LYS A 125 0.01 13.62 -17.98
C LYS A 125 -1.26 13.04 -17.35
N PRO A 126 -1.17 11.93 -16.58
CA PRO A 126 -2.34 11.42 -15.87
C PRO A 126 -2.74 12.32 -14.70
N SER A 127 -3.97 12.16 -14.23
CA SER A 127 -4.50 12.86 -13.05
C SER A 127 -4.15 12.14 -11.75
N LEU A 128 -3.91 10.83 -11.82
CA LEU A 128 -3.65 9.96 -10.69
C LEU A 128 -2.89 8.72 -11.18
N ILE A 129 -1.98 8.22 -10.36
CA ILE A 129 -1.25 6.98 -10.59
C ILE A 129 -1.49 6.03 -9.44
N PHE A 130 -1.97 4.81 -9.73
CA PHE A 130 -1.92 3.70 -8.79
C PHE A 130 -0.69 2.86 -9.09
N ALA A 131 0.08 2.50 -8.06
CA ALA A 131 1.34 1.77 -8.18
C ALA A 131 1.33 0.50 -7.33
N TYR A 132 1.69 -0.61 -7.93
CA TYR A 132 1.74 -1.93 -7.30
C TYR A 132 3.08 -2.59 -7.56
N ALA A 133 3.78 -2.97 -6.51
CA ALA A 133 5.10 -3.58 -6.61
C ALA A 133 5.24 -4.80 -5.69
N PRO A 134 6.11 -5.76 -6.04
CA PRO A 134 6.50 -6.79 -5.12
C PRO A 134 7.35 -6.20 -3.99
N PHE A 135 7.45 -6.91 -2.87
CA PHE A 135 8.43 -6.58 -1.86
C PHE A 135 9.81 -7.14 -2.29
N MET A 136 10.80 -6.26 -2.43
CA MET A 136 12.17 -6.60 -2.79
C MET A 136 13.13 -5.97 -1.78
N LEU A 137 14.00 -6.77 -1.17
CA LEU A 137 14.99 -6.27 -0.19
C LEU A 137 16.01 -5.30 -0.81
N GLU A 138 16.31 -5.47 -2.10
CA GLU A 138 17.29 -4.67 -2.83
C GLU A 138 16.76 -3.27 -3.19
N ASN A 139 15.45 -3.11 -3.24
CA ASN A 139 14.79 -1.88 -3.67
C ASN A 139 14.01 -1.25 -2.53
N SER A 140 13.95 0.06 -2.53
CA SER A 140 13.16 0.84 -1.59
C SER A 140 11.89 1.38 -2.26
N GLY A 141 10.77 1.33 -1.56
CA GLY A 141 9.54 1.99 -2.00
C GLY A 141 9.70 3.50 -2.16
N ASP A 142 10.58 4.14 -1.38
CA ASP A 142 10.94 5.55 -1.56
C ASP A 142 11.52 5.82 -2.95
N GLY A 143 12.38 4.93 -3.45
CA GLY A 143 12.96 5.04 -4.78
C GLY A 143 11.89 4.98 -5.88
N TYR A 144 10.90 4.11 -5.73
CA TYR A 144 9.78 4.02 -6.67
C TYR A 144 8.96 5.32 -6.68
N VAL A 145 8.62 5.83 -5.51
CA VAL A 145 7.86 7.08 -5.36
C VAL A 145 8.61 8.28 -5.93
N GLU A 146 9.91 8.38 -5.67
CA GLU A 146 10.76 9.45 -6.20
C GLU A 146 10.74 9.48 -7.73
N VAL A 147 10.94 8.33 -8.37
CA VAL A 147 10.92 8.21 -9.83
C VAL A 147 9.54 8.57 -10.39
N LEU A 148 8.47 8.00 -9.84
CA LEU A 148 7.10 8.28 -10.29
C LEU A 148 6.74 9.76 -10.15
N THR A 149 7.12 10.39 -9.05
CA THR A 149 6.90 11.83 -8.83
C THR A 149 7.64 12.67 -9.85
N ARG A 150 8.90 12.35 -10.09
CA ARG A 150 9.76 13.08 -11.05
C ARG A 150 9.26 12.96 -12.48
N VAL A 151 9.02 11.73 -12.95
CA VAL A 151 8.65 11.49 -14.36
C VAL A 151 7.25 11.95 -14.70
N SER A 152 6.34 11.97 -13.72
CA SER A 152 4.96 12.45 -13.89
C SER A 152 4.79 13.95 -13.67
N GLY A 153 5.81 14.63 -13.15
CA GLY A 153 5.69 16.05 -12.77
C GLY A 153 4.80 16.27 -11.56
N GLY A 154 4.84 15.38 -10.57
CA GLY A 154 4.15 15.52 -9.29
C GLY A 154 2.69 15.04 -9.29
N VAL A 155 2.33 14.12 -10.16
CA VAL A 155 1.01 13.48 -10.12
C VAL A 155 0.85 12.71 -8.80
N PRO A 156 -0.33 12.75 -8.14
CA PRO A 156 -0.57 11.95 -6.95
C PRO A 156 -0.37 10.46 -7.23
N CYS A 157 0.39 9.79 -6.36
CA CYS A 157 0.64 8.35 -6.41
C CYS A 157 0.04 7.67 -5.18
N PHE A 158 -0.72 6.62 -5.41
CA PHE A 158 -1.34 5.81 -4.37
C PHE A 158 -1.13 4.33 -4.68
N GLY A 159 -0.85 3.52 -3.68
CA GLY A 159 -0.69 2.10 -3.89
C GLY A 159 0.02 1.38 -2.78
N THR A 160 0.56 0.21 -3.09
CA THR A 160 1.09 -0.70 -2.09
C THR A 160 2.18 -1.60 -2.64
N LEU A 161 3.08 -2.02 -1.76
CA LEU A 161 3.91 -3.20 -1.97
C LEU A 161 3.17 -4.44 -1.48
N ALA A 162 3.40 -5.56 -2.13
CA ALA A 162 2.81 -6.85 -1.76
C ALA A 162 3.24 -7.29 -0.36
N VAL A 163 2.36 -8.03 0.31
CA VAL A 163 2.68 -8.75 1.53
C VAL A 163 1.93 -10.08 1.56
N ASP A 164 2.60 -11.14 1.97
CA ASP A 164 2.01 -12.45 2.16
C ASP A 164 1.93 -12.82 3.65
N ASP A 165 1.44 -14.00 3.95
CA ASP A 165 1.32 -14.56 5.30
C ASP A 165 2.38 -15.62 5.63
N THR A 166 3.41 -15.77 4.80
CA THR A 166 4.55 -16.63 5.11
C THR A 166 5.48 -15.98 6.12
N SER A 167 6.22 -16.79 6.87
CA SER A 167 7.09 -16.29 7.94
C SER A 167 8.27 -15.44 7.45
N ASP A 168 8.68 -15.63 6.20
CA ASP A 168 9.83 -14.98 5.57
C ASP A 168 9.47 -14.08 4.39
N PHE A 169 8.18 -13.80 4.18
CA PHE A 169 7.66 -12.94 3.11
C PHE A 169 8.16 -13.33 1.70
N ARG A 170 8.25 -14.63 1.43
CA ARG A 170 8.78 -15.15 0.15
C ARG A 170 7.80 -15.13 -1.02
N GLU A 171 6.50 -14.92 -0.76
CA GLU A 171 5.43 -14.95 -1.75
C GLU A 171 4.80 -13.57 -1.99
N CYS A 172 5.59 -12.50 -1.83
CA CYS A 172 5.15 -11.12 -1.98
C CYS A 172 5.20 -10.68 -3.45
N TYR A 173 4.24 -11.15 -4.25
CA TYR A 173 4.17 -10.86 -5.68
C TYR A 173 3.34 -9.62 -6.01
N MET A 174 3.74 -8.90 -7.06
CA MET A 174 2.84 -8.06 -7.83
C MET A 174 2.03 -8.96 -8.76
N VAL A 175 0.74 -8.65 -8.93
CA VAL A 175 -0.20 -9.41 -9.76
C VAL A 175 -0.71 -8.53 -10.89
N TYR A 176 -0.60 -9.02 -12.15
CA TYR A 176 -1.09 -8.32 -13.32
C TYR A 176 -1.78 -9.31 -14.26
N ASN A 177 -3.05 -9.09 -14.51
CA ASN A 177 -3.92 -9.98 -15.30
C ASN A 177 -3.84 -11.46 -14.88
N GLY A 178 -3.72 -11.68 -13.55
CA GLY A 178 -3.64 -13.00 -12.95
C GLY A 178 -2.26 -13.65 -12.97
N GLU A 179 -1.29 -13.08 -13.66
CA GLU A 179 0.12 -13.49 -13.59
C GLU A 179 0.81 -12.82 -12.42
N HIS A 180 1.81 -13.46 -11.84
CA HIS A 180 2.56 -12.95 -10.70
C HIS A 180 4.02 -12.67 -11.05
N TYR A 181 4.57 -11.64 -10.43
CA TYR A 181 5.93 -11.15 -10.71
C TYR A 181 6.65 -10.79 -9.41
N ARG A 182 7.91 -11.23 -9.30
CA ARG A 182 8.78 -10.94 -8.15
C ARG A 182 9.60 -9.66 -8.32
N ASP A 183 9.70 -9.13 -9.55
CA ASP A 183 10.66 -8.11 -9.89
C ASP A 183 10.12 -7.05 -10.87
N LYS A 184 8.81 -6.97 -11.02
CA LYS A 184 8.17 -6.00 -11.90
C LYS A 184 7.08 -5.22 -11.17
N MET A 185 6.93 -3.96 -11.54
CA MET A 185 5.88 -3.08 -11.04
C MET A 185 4.76 -2.98 -12.08
N SER A 186 3.53 -2.81 -11.62
CA SER A 186 2.43 -2.38 -12.47
C SER A 186 1.90 -1.02 -12.04
N LEU A 187 1.42 -0.25 -13.01
CA LEU A 187 0.78 1.04 -12.79
C LEU A 187 -0.59 1.06 -13.44
N ILE A 188 -1.50 1.82 -12.83
CA ILE A 188 -2.75 2.26 -13.45
C ILE A 188 -2.67 3.78 -13.56
N LEU A 189 -2.72 4.28 -14.78
CA LEU A 189 -2.72 5.72 -15.08
C LEU A 189 -4.17 6.17 -15.34
N PHE A 190 -4.63 7.15 -14.58
CA PHE A 190 -5.98 7.70 -14.69
C PHE A 190 -5.93 8.99 -15.51
N TYR A 191 -6.80 9.08 -16.52
CA TYR A 191 -6.93 10.26 -17.37
C TYR A 191 -8.36 10.80 -17.29
N GLY A 192 -8.48 12.06 -16.97
CA GLY A 192 -9.74 12.77 -16.78
C GLY A 192 -9.79 13.48 -15.44
N ASP A 193 -10.94 14.08 -15.14
CA ASP A 193 -11.17 14.74 -13.86
C ASP A 193 -11.58 13.73 -12.79
N VAL A 194 -10.59 13.22 -12.05
CA VAL A 194 -10.77 12.14 -11.06
C VAL A 194 -11.09 12.68 -9.67
N ASN A 195 -10.50 13.81 -9.30
CA ASN A 195 -10.66 14.45 -7.99
C ASN A 195 -10.59 13.50 -6.77
N PRO A 196 -9.51 12.71 -6.61
CA PRO A 196 -9.38 11.79 -5.50
C PRO A 196 -9.12 12.52 -4.17
N ARG A 197 -9.57 11.94 -3.07
CA ARG A 197 -9.23 12.37 -1.71
C ARG A 197 -8.38 11.31 -1.04
N PHE A 198 -7.32 11.74 -0.35
CA PHE A 198 -6.39 10.85 0.33
C PHE A 198 -6.42 11.09 1.83
N TYR A 199 -6.37 9.99 2.59
CA TYR A 199 -6.30 10.02 4.04
C TYR A 199 -5.21 9.06 4.50
N LEU A 200 -4.49 9.45 5.53
CA LEU A 200 -3.40 8.66 6.06
C LEU A 200 -3.45 8.67 7.58
N ALA A 201 -3.47 7.48 8.17
CA ALA A 201 -3.32 7.28 9.61
C ALA A 201 -1.97 6.64 9.88
N ALA A 202 -1.20 7.27 10.76
CA ALA A 202 0.05 6.75 11.29
C ALA A 202 -0.12 6.52 12.80
N ILE A 203 0.98 6.44 13.52
CA ILE A 203 1.00 6.41 14.97
C ILE A 203 0.53 7.77 15.54
N SER A 204 -0.21 7.75 16.64
CA SER A 204 -0.63 8.98 17.33
C SER A 204 0.58 9.72 17.92
N GLU A 205 0.56 11.05 17.88
CA GLU A 205 1.64 11.89 18.41
C GLU A 205 1.93 11.61 19.89
N ASN A 206 0.90 11.34 20.70
CA ASN A 206 1.06 11.03 22.13
C ASN A 206 1.70 9.65 22.40
N LYS A 207 1.90 8.83 21.36
CA LYS A 207 2.62 7.56 21.43
C LYS A 207 4.10 7.69 21.07
N LEU A 208 4.55 8.87 20.66
CA LEU A 208 5.97 9.13 20.40
C LEU A 208 6.70 9.33 21.73
N LEU A 209 7.88 8.71 21.83
CA LEU A 209 8.77 8.94 22.96
C LEU A 209 9.39 10.34 22.85
N ASP A 210 9.49 11.04 23.98
CA ASP A 210 10.05 12.40 24.04
C ASP A 210 11.58 12.37 23.97
N ARG A 211 12.13 11.78 22.89
CA ARG A 211 13.56 11.68 22.62
C ARG A 211 13.80 11.78 21.12
N ALA A 212 14.02 13.02 20.68
CA ALA A 212 14.46 13.25 19.31
C ALA A 212 15.93 12.80 19.14
N ALA A 213 16.21 12.15 18.03
CA ALA A 213 17.57 11.73 17.67
C ALA A 213 17.87 12.15 16.22
N LEU A 214 19.13 12.46 15.95
CA LEU A 214 19.57 12.90 14.64
C LEU A 214 20.18 11.71 13.87
N ILE A 215 19.73 11.49 12.63
CA ILE A 215 20.39 10.55 11.73
C ILE A 215 21.67 11.20 11.23
N THR A 216 22.82 10.68 11.66
CA THR A 216 24.14 11.25 11.35
C THR A 216 24.89 10.47 10.27
N SER A 217 24.55 9.19 10.04
CA SER A 217 25.12 8.42 8.93
C SER A 217 24.11 7.37 8.43
N SER A 218 23.87 7.37 7.14
CA SER A 218 23.04 6.38 6.45
C SER A 218 23.48 6.22 4.99
N GLU A 219 23.08 5.12 4.38
CA GLU A 219 23.26 4.85 2.97
C GLU A 219 21.98 4.24 2.44
N GLY A 220 21.12 5.08 1.82
CA GLY A 220 19.79 4.67 1.40
C GLY A 220 18.94 4.20 2.60
N HIS A 221 18.53 2.94 2.57
CA HIS A 221 17.73 2.30 3.61
C HIS A 221 18.56 1.65 4.74
N ILE A 222 19.90 1.80 4.70
CA ILE A 222 20.80 1.30 5.73
C ILE A 222 21.15 2.45 6.68
N LEU A 223 20.68 2.36 7.91
CA LEU A 223 20.96 3.31 8.98
C LEU A 223 22.20 2.86 9.74
N LYS A 224 23.25 3.71 9.76
CA LYS A 224 24.55 3.40 10.33
C LYS A 224 24.77 4.06 11.69
N GLU A 225 24.48 5.36 11.80
CA GLU A 225 24.73 6.14 13.00
C GLU A 225 23.56 7.06 13.35
N VAL A 226 23.28 7.14 14.64
CA VAL A 226 22.31 8.05 15.24
C VAL A 226 23.04 8.84 16.34
N ASN A 227 22.91 10.17 16.31
CA ASN A 227 23.60 11.08 17.23
C ASN A 227 25.13 10.89 17.26
N GLY A 228 25.73 10.57 16.10
CA GLY A 228 27.17 10.36 15.97
C GLY A 228 27.69 9.03 16.56
N ARG A 229 26.80 8.10 16.89
CA ARG A 229 27.11 6.80 17.48
C ARG A 229 26.55 5.67 16.63
N PRO A 230 27.18 4.48 16.63
CA PRO A 230 26.65 3.32 15.93
C PRO A 230 25.19 3.06 16.31
N VAL A 231 24.35 2.72 15.32
CA VAL A 231 22.89 2.53 15.52
C VAL A 231 22.57 1.49 16.59
N VAL A 232 23.41 0.47 16.75
CA VAL A 232 23.23 -0.57 17.78
C VAL A 232 23.27 0.03 19.19
N GLU A 233 24.18 1.00 19.45
CA GLU A 233 24.26 1.68 20.74
C GLU A 233 23.01 2.52 21.01
N TYR A 234 22.45 3.15 19.96
CA TYR A 234 21.17 3.84 20.09
C TYR A 234 20.04 2.88 20.48
N PHE A 235 19.99 1.70 19.86
CA PHE A 235 19.00 0.67 20.23
C PHE A 235 19.20 0.16 21.66
N GLU A 236 20.44 -0.02 22.08
CA GLU A 236 20.77 -0.41 23.48
C GLU A 236 20.27 0.63 24.47
N ASP A 237 20.49 1.91 24.20
CA ASP A 237 20.03 3.01 25.06
C ASP A 237 18.49 3.04 25.17
N LEU A 238 17.78 2.53 24.17
CA LEU A 238 16.32 2.37 24.17
C LEU A 238 15.84 1.07 24.82
N GLY A 239 16.77 0.24 25.32
CA GLY A 239 16.44 -1.06 25.92
C GLY A 239 16.15 -2.17 24.91
N LEU A 240 16.56 -2.02 23.66
CA LEU A 240 16.28 -2.96 22.56
C LEU A 240 17.47 -3.89 22.26
N THR A 241 18.24 -4.29 23.27
CA THR A 241 19.48 -5.05 23.15
C THR A 241 19.34 -6.41 22.47
N LYS A 242 18.14 -6.98 22.41
CA LYS A 242 17.84 -8.25 21.72
C LYS A 242 17.06 -8.08 20.42
N ALA A 243 16.95 -6.86 19.95
CA ALA A 243 16.21 -6.54 18.71
C ALA A 243 16.79 -7.24 17.46
N SER A 244 18.10 -7.59 17.50
CA SER A 244 18.77 -8.32 16.43
C SER A 244 18.32 -9.78 16.27
N GLU A 245 17.66 -10.36 17.26
CA GLU A 245 17.24 -11.77 17.25
C GLU A 245 15.84 -11.97 16.68
N THR A 246 15.00 -10.92 16.66
CA THR A 246 13.64 -11.01 16.13
C THR A 246 13.24 -9.71 15.44
N SER A 247 13.27 -9.72 14.10
CA SER A 247 12.81 -8.59 13.28
C SER A 247 11.35 -8.20 13.55
N TYR A 248 10.52 -9.13 14.01
CA TYR A 248 9.10 -8.88 14.30
C TYR A 248 8.83 -8.02 15.52
N ALA A 249 9.67 -8.11 16.54
CA ALA A 249 9.52 -7.29 17.75
C ALA A 249 9.68 -5.80 17.44
N MET A 250 10.41 -5.47 16.37
CA MET A 250 10.69 -4.09 15.98
C MET A 250 9.63 -3.46 15.10
N THR A 251 8.76 -4.25 14.46
CA THR A 251 7.65 -3.70 13.64
C THR A 251 6.58 -3.03 14.50
N SER A 252 6.48 -3.43 15.77
CA SER A 252 5.57 -2.79 16.74
C SER A 252 6.15 -1.51 17.36
N LEU A 253 7.40 -1.21 17.09
CA LEU A 253 8.11 -0.02 17.57
C LEU A 253 8.54 0.84 16.37
N PRO A 254 7.62 1.59 15.73
CA PRO A 254 7.92 2.34 14.53
C PRO A 254 8.82 3.53 14.81
N PHE A 255 9.59 3.91 13.80
CA PHE A 255 10.27 5.19 13.76
C PHE A 255 9.45 6.19 12.97
N MET A 256 9.38 7.42 13.48
CA MET A 256 8.82 8.56 12.75
C MET A 256 9.98 9.48 12.36
N LEU A 257 10.05 9.83 11.08
CA LEU A 257 11.06 10.73 10.54
C LEU A 257 10.47 12.10 10.25
N ASP A 258 11.11 13.13 10.76
CA ASP A 258 10.92 14.51 10.35
C ASP A 258 12.07 14.89 9.40
N TYR A 259 11.73 15.16 8.14
CA TYR A 259 12.72 15.56 7.14
C TYR A 259 13.22 17.01 7.32
N GLY A 260 12.58 17.79 8.18
CA GLY A 260 12.96 19.18 8.43
C GLY A 260 12.57 20.16 7.30
N ASP A 261 11.74 19.75 6.37
CA ASP A 261 11.30 20.52 5.21
C ASP A 261 9.86 21.08 5.33
N GLY A 262 9.26 20.94 6.51
CA GLY A 262 7.88 21.38 6.78
C GLY A 262 6.82 20.38 6.34
N THR A 263 7.19 19.23 5.75
CA THR A 263 6.25 18.15 5.44
C THR A 263 5.93 17.31 6.67
N PRO A 264 4.77 16.63 6.72
CA PRO A 264 4.43 15.74 7.82
C PRO A 264 5.47 14.64 8.05
N MET A 265 5.63 14.20 9.29
CA MET A 265 6.48 13.06 9.62
C MET A 265 6.05 11.81 8.88
N VAL A 266 7.03 10.98 8.52
CA VAL A 266 6.84 9.72 7.79
C VAL A 266 7.28 8.56 8.66
N SER A 267 6.43 7.54 8.78
CA SER A 267 6.76 6.34 9.53
C SER A 267 7.66 5.41 8.72
N LYS A 268 8.69 4.89 9.35
CA LYS A 268 9.61 3.88 8.82
C LYS A 268 9.72 2.71 9.78
N VAL A 269 9.99 1.53 9.25
CA VAL A 269 10.16 0.31 10.04
C VAL A 269 11.57 -0.23 9.93
N PHE A 270 12.10 -0.68 11.06
CA PHE A 270 13.33 -1.45 11.15
C PHE A 270 13.05 -2.92 10.82
N ILE A 271 13.82 -3.51 9.91
CA ILE A 271 13.65 -4.90 9.47
C ILE A 271 14.61 -5.83 10.19
N GLY A 272 15.88 -5.44 10.33
CA GLY A 272 16.91 -6.26 10.93
C GLY A 272 18.30 -5.60 10.84
N LEU A 273 19.31 -6.29 11.34
CA LEU A 273 20.70 -5.86 11.24
C LEU A 273 21.41 -6.64 10.12
N ASN A 274 22.29 -5.94 9.39
CA ASN A 274 23.21 -6.60 8.47
C ASN A 274 24.45 -7.14 9.21
N GLU A 275 25.38 -7.77 8.49
CA GLU A 275 26.60 -8.35 9.07
C GLU A 275 27.48 -7.30 9.77
N GLU A 276 27.45 -6.05 9.31
CA GLU A 276 28.18 -4.91 9.91
C GLU A 276 27.43 -4.30 11.11
N LYS A 277 26.30 -4.89 11.50
CA LYS A 277 25.41 -4.39 12.57
C LYS A 277 24.83 -3.01 12.30
N ASN A 278 24.65 -2.66 11.04
CA ASN A 278 23.85 -1.51 10.64
C ASN A 278 22.38 -1.92 10.49
N ALA A 279 21.48 -0.98 10.75
CA ALA A 279 20.05 -1.25 10.68
C ALA A 279 19.55 -1.25 9.22
N ILE A 280 18.92 -2.34 8.80
CA ILE A 280 18.19 -2.43 7.55
C ILE A 280 16.77 -1.92 7.80
N CYS A 281 16.36 -0.87 7.10
CA CYS A 281 15.03 -0.29 7.22
C CYS A 281 14.22 -0.58 5.94
N ALA A 282 12.90 -0.55 6.03
CA ALA A 282 12.04 -0.77 4.86
C ALA A 282 12.04 0.40 3.89
N GLY A 283 12.41 1.59 4.35
CA GLY A 283 12.51 2.79 3.52
C GLY A 283 13.80 3.56 3.74
N ILE A 284 14.01 4.58 2.93
CA ILE A 284 15.21 5.43 3.00
C ILE A 284 15.22 6.22 4.33
N MET A 285 16.41 6.31 4.93
CA MET A 285 16.67 6.98 6.19
C MET A 285 17.63 8.15 5.95
N PRO A 286 17.16 9.33 5.52
CA PRO A 286 18.05 10.41 5.09
C PRO A 286 18.88 10.99 6.23
N GLU A 287 20.17 11.21 5.98
CA GLU A 287 21.03 11.96 6.91
C GLU A 287 20.48 13.37 7.15
N GLY A 288 20.58 13.85 8.37
CA GLY A 288 20.05 15.13 8.78
C GLY A 288 18.57 15.11 9.20
N SER A 289 17.87 14.01 8.99
CA SER A 289 16.50 13.84 9.47
C SER A 289 16.47 13.61 10.96
N THR A 290 15.40 14.08 11.62
CA THR A 290 15.14 13.81 13.02
C THR A 290 14.32 12.54 13.18
N LEU A 291 14.77 11.66 14.05
CA LEU A 291 14.17 10.36 14.32
C LEU A 291 13.47 10.38 15.68
N TYR A 292 12.22 9.92 15.70
CA TYR A 292 11.44 9.69 16.91
C TYR A 292 11.04 8.22 16.95
N MET A 293 11.23 7.57 18.10
CA MET A 293 10.67 6.25 18.32
C MET A 293 9.26 6.37 18.88
N GLY A 294 8.35 5.52 18.41
CA GLY A 294 7.00 5.44 18.93
C GLY A 294 6.68 4.10 19.57
N VAL A 295 5.57 4.06 20.28
CA VAL A 295 4.93 2.83 20.73
C VAL A 295 3.71 2.57 19.85
N PHE A 296 3.57 1.35 19.37
CA PHE A 296 2.56 0.97 18.39
C PHE A 296 1.81 -0.25 18.90
N ASP A 297 0.57 -0.05 19.33
CA ASP A 297 -0.26 -1.09 19.93
C ASP A 297 -1.64 -1.19 19.26
N LYS A 298 -2.37 -2.25 19.59
CA LYS A 298 -3.70 -2.53 19.06
C LYS A 298 -4.67 -1.36 19.28
N GLU A 299 -4.66 -0.76 20.46
CA GLU A 299 -5.57 0.34 20.79
C GLU A 299 -5.33 1.55 19.89
N ASP A 300 -4.07 1.93 19.68
CA ASP A 300 -3.72 3.05 18.81
C ASP A 300 -4.05 2.76 17.34
N VAL A 301 -3.82 1.53 16.87
CA VAL A 301 -4.20 1.11 15.52
C VAL A 301 -5.72 1.28 15.31
N LEU A 302 -6.52 0.76 16.21
CA LEU A 302 -7.98 0.86 16.11
C LEU A 302 -8.46 2.32 16.22
N PHE A 303 -7.88 3.10 17.11
CA PHE A 303 -8.20 4.51 17.26
C PHE A 303 -7.88 5.31 15.99
N THR A 304 -6.69 5.16 15.43
CA THR A 304 -6.25 5.92 14.26
C THR A 304 -7.00 5.51 13.00
N SER A 305 -7.29 4.22 12.81
CA SER A 305 -8.09 3.72 11.69
C SER A 305 -9.54 4.20 11.77
N GLY A 306 -10.15 4.12 12.95
CA GLY A 306 -11.50 4.62 13.17
C GLY A 306 -11.64 6.12 12.93
N LYS A 307 -10.66 6.90 13.38
CA LYS A 307 -10.60 8.35 13.16
C LYS A 307 -10.54 8.71 11.68
N ILE A 308 -9.68 8.05 10.93
CA ILE A 308 -9.47 8.34 9.51
C ILE A 308 -10.71 7.98 8.67
N ILE A 309 -11.34 6.84 8.93
CA ILE A 309 -12.57 6.43 8.25
C ILE A 309 -13.72 7.40 8.56
N ALA A 310 -13.90 7.76 9.82
CA ALA A 310 -14.93 8.72 10.22
C ALA A 310 -14.72 10.08 9.56
N GLN A 311 -13.47 10.55 9.48
CA GLN A 311 -13.12 11.77 8.80
C GLN A 311 -13.47 11.71 7.32
N ALA A 312 -13.05 10.66 6.60
CA ALA A 312 -13.33 10.49 5.18
C ALA A 312 -14.84 10.49 4.88
N LEU A 313 -15.61 9.74 5.67
CA LEU A 313 -17.07 9.66 5.51
C LEU A 313 -17.80 10.95 5.89
N SER A 314 -17.21 11.80 6.74
CA SER A 314 -17.79 13.09 7.11
C SER A 314 -17.46 14.21 6.12
N GLU A 315 -16.29 14.17 5.51
CA GLU A 315 -15.81 15.21 4.60
C GLU A 315 -16.30 15.03 3.16
N ILE A 316 -16.62 13.79 2.77
CA ILE A 316 -17.04 13.47 1.41
C ILE A 316 -18.53 13.14 1.42
N GLU A 317 -19.32 14.01 0.81
CA GLU A 317 -20.74 13.75 0.60
C GLU A 317 -20.92 12.70 -0.50
N ASN A 318 -21.53 11.57 -0.17
CA ASN A 318 -21.79 10.46 -1.09
C ASN A 318 -20.54 9.92 -1.79
N PRO A 319 -19.56 9.36 -1.05
CA PRO A 319 -18.40 8.73 -1.68
C PRO A 319 -18.84 7.58 -2.58
N SER A 320 -18.22 7.45 -3.74
CA SER A 320 -18.56 6.40 -4.72
C SER A 320 -17.73 5.13 -4.58
N VAL A 321 -16.48 5.26 -4.11
CA VAL A 321 -15.52 4.15 -4.00
C VAL A 321 -14.51 4.46 -2.90
N LEU A 322 -14.13 3.44 -2.16
CA LEU A 322 -13.09 3.53 -1.15
C LEU A 322 -12.07 2.39 -1.35
N LEU A 323 -10.80 2.75 -1.47
CA LEU A 323 -9.69 1.81 -1.51
C LEU A 323 -8.76 2.10 -0.32
N GLY A 324 -8.52 1.10 0.51
CA GLY A 324 -7.66 1.22 1.68
C GLY A 324 -6.59 0.14 1.75
N TYR A 325 -5.38 0.54 2.13
CA TYR A 325 -4.27 -0.36 2.43
C TYR A 325 -3.76 -0.10 3.84
N SER A 326 -3.63 -1.16 4.62
CA SER A 326 -3.08 -1.11 5.98
C SER A 326 -1.79 -1.92 6.05
N CYS A 327 -0.77 -1.37 6.68
CA CYS A 327 0.51 -2.07 6.83
C CYS A 327 0.34 -3.39 7.61
N ILE A 328 1.09 -4.40 7.20
CA ILE A 328 1.11 -5.70 7.90
C ILE A 328 1.49 -5.55 9.39
N SER A 329 2.32 -4.57 9.74
CA SER A 329 2.66 -4.30 11.12
C SER A 329 1.44 -3.93 11.97
N ARG A 330 0.45 -3.26 11.40
CA ARG A 330 -0.82 -2.94 12.05
C ARG A 330 -1.63 -4.20 12.33
N ASN A 331 -1.63 -5.14 11.38
CA ASN A 331 -2.27 -6.45 11.58
C ASN A 331 -1.56 -7.29 12.64
N MET A 332 -0.24 -7.30 12.65
CA MET A 332 0.55 -7.97 13.67
C MET A 332 0.25 -7.46 15.08
N SER A 333 -0.05 -6.17 15.23
CA SER A 333 -0.43 -5.55 16.50
C SER A 333 -1.79 -6.01 17.02
N MET A 334 -2.62 -6.62 16.18
CA MET A 334 -3.92 -7.17 16.60
C MET A 334 -3.80 -8.44 17.43
N GLY A 335 -2.66 -9.12 17.39
CA GLY A 335 -2.45 -10.39 18.08
C GLY A 335 -3.42 -11.47 17.60
N SER A 336 -4.12 -12.11 18.52
CA SER A 336 -5.09 -13.17 18.19
C SER A 336 -6.40 -12.64 17.57
N ASP A 337 -6.69 -11.35 17.70
CA ASP A 337 -7.86 -10.71 17.11
C ASP A 337 -7.55 -10.15 15.72
N LEU A 338 -7.21 -11.06 14.81
CA LEU A 338 -6.65 -10.78 13.50
C LEU A 338 -7.51 -9.81 12.66
N PHE A 339 -8.82 -9.85 12.80
CA PHE A 339 -9.76 -9.06 12.00
C PHE A 339 -10.21 -7.76 12.68
N ALA A 340 -9.69 -7.41 13.85
CA ALA A 340 -10.19 -6.28 14.64
C ALA A 340 -10.19 -4.95 13.86
N GLU A 341 -9.12 -4.64 13.13
CA GLU A 341 -9.04 -3.41 12.36
C GLU A 341 -10.04 -3.40 11.19
N VAL A 342 -10.07 -4.47 10.39
CA VAL A 342 -11.00 -4.52 9.25
C VAL A 342 -12.46 -4.58 9.68
N ASP A 343 -12.78 -5.25 10.79
CA ASP A 343 -14.13 -5.30 11.35
C ASP A 343 -14.59 -3.89 11.78
N LEU A 344 -13.71 -3.14 12.42
CA LEU A 344 -14.00 -1.75 12.80
C LEU A 344 -14.26 -0.89 11.57
N ILE A 345 -13.42 -1.00 10.53
CA ILE A 345 -13.57 -0.21 9.31
C ILE A 345 -14.85 -0.59 8.57
N GLN A 346 -15.12 -1.89 8.40
CA GLN A 346 -16.34 -2.36 7.74
C GLN A 346 -17.60 -1.91 8.47
N LYS A 347 -17.59 -1.90 9.80
CA LYS A 347 -18.69 -1.39 10.62
C LYS A 347 -18.95 0.10 10.40
N GLU A 348 -17.90 0.91 10.30
CA GLU A 348 -18.03 2.35 10.02
C GLU A 348 -18.56 2.61 8.60
N ILE A 349 -18.10 1.85 7.62
CA ILE A 349 -18.58 1.95 6.23
C ILE A 349 -20.05 1.49 6.14
N ALA A 350 -20.42 0.45 6.87
CA ALA A 350 -21.79 -0.09 6.96
C ALA A 350 -22.45 -0.33 5.58
N GLY A 351 -21.69 -0.79 4.61
CA GLY A 351 -22.19 -1.07 3.25
C GLY A 351 -22.58 0.15 2.43
N LYS A 352 -22.29 1.37 2.90
CA LYS A 352 -22.70 2.61 2.23
C LYS A 352 -21.91 2.95 0.99
N VAL A 353 -20.71 2.39 0.85
CA VAL A 353 -19.79 2.63 -0.26
C VAL A 353 -19.07 1.34 -0.64
N PRO A 354 -18.92 1.04 -1.95
CA PRO A 354 -18.06 -0.06 -2.39
C PRO A 354 -16.63 0.16 -1.90
N ALA A 355 -16.09 -0.82 -1.17
CA ALA A 355 -14.79 -0.69 -0.53
C ALA A 355 -13.96 -1.97 -0.67
N LEU A 356 -12.68 -1.80 -0.95
CA LEU A 356 -11.64 -2.83 -0.82
C LEU A 356 -10.63 -2.39 0.23
N LEU A 357 -10.36 -3.27 1.17
CA LEU A 357 -9.32 -3.11 2.16
C LEU A 357 -8.36 -4.29 2.05
N ALA A 358 -7.06 -4.03 2.07
CA ALA A 358 -6.06 -5.08 2.01
C ALA A 358 -4.84 -4.72 2.86
N TYR A 359 -4.17 -5.72 3.42
CA TYR A 359 -2.90 -5.49 4.10
C TYR A 359 -1.77 -5.34 3.10
N SER A 360 -0.76 -4.60 3.49
CA SER A 360 0.28 -4.02 2.65
C SER A 360 1.67 -4.26 3.23
N GLY A 361 2.65 -4.43 2.35
CA GLY A 361 4.08 -4.51 2.69
C GLY A 361 4.81 -3.16 2.66
N GLY A 362 4.08 -2.08 2.48
CA GLY A 362 4.55 -0.70 2.40
C GLY A 362 3.57 0.13 1.60
N GLU A 363 3.28 1.33 2.08
CA GLU A 363 2.18 2.15 1.58
C GLU A 363 2.69 3.35 0.79
N ILE A 364 2.08 3.60 -0.36
CA ILE A 364 2.36 4.76 -1.22
C ILE A 364 1.14 5.68 -1.16
N CYS A 365 1.34 6.90 -0.66
CA CYS A 365 0.24 7.85 -0.51
C CYS A 365 0.76 9.30 -0.47
N PRO A 366 0.05 10.25 -1.10
CA PRO A 366 0.34 11.66 -0.90
C PRO A 366 0.14 12.06 0.56
N THR A 367 1.08 12.82 1.11
CA THR A 367 0.94 13.44 2.44
C THR A 367 0.38 14.84 2.35
N GLN A 368 0.63 15.50 1.22
CA GLN A 368 0.18 16.85 0.96
C GLN A 368 -0.06 17.02 -0.53
N ILE A 369 -1.18 17.63 -0.87
CA ILE A 369 -1.49 18.03 -2.24
C ILE A 369 -1.55 19.55 -2.26
N ASN A 370 -0.77 20.18 -3.14
CA ASN A 370 -0.82 21.62 -3.38
C ASN A 370 -1.26 21.91 -4.83
N ALA A 371 -1.44 23.19 -5.17
CA ALA A 371 -1.91 23.61 -6.49
C ALA A 371 -0.98 23.19 -7.65
N ALA A 372 0.31 22.95 -7.40
CA ALA A 372 1.31 22.64 -8.41
C ALA A 372 1.59 21.15 -8.51
N ALA A 373 1.73 20.45 -7.37
CA ALA A 373 2.15 19.04 -7.33
C ALA A 373 1.76 18.38 -6.01
N ALA A 374 1.61 17.06 -6.04
CA ALA A 374 1.46 16.25 -4.84
C ALA A 374 2.82 15.95 -4.21
N ILE A 375 2.87 15.89 -2.89
CA ILE A 375 4.01 15.36 -2.16
C ILE A 375 3.73 13.90 -1.84
N ASN A 376 4.23 13.03 -2.72
CA ASN A 376 4.11 11.58 -2.56
C ASN A 376 5.18 11.07 -1.61
N ARG A 377 4.81 10.13 -0.75
CA ARG A 377 5.74 9.46 0.17
C ARG A 377 5.50 7.96 0.19
N PHE A 378 6.55 7.25 0.55
CA PHE A 378 6.49 5.85 0.93
C PHE A 378 6.45 5.76 2.45
N HIS A 379 5.45 5.03 2.96
CA HIS A 379 5.16 4.93 4.39
C HIS A 379 5.25 3.48 4.87
N ASN A 380 5.57 3.32 6.15
CA ASN A 380 5.38 2.07 6.87
C ASN A 380 4.44 2.31 8.06
N ASN A 381 3.85 1.26 8.61
CA ASN A 381 2.96 1.31 9.78
C ASN A 381 1.72 2.20 9.60
N THR A 382 1.32 2.46 8.37
CA THR A 382 0.19 3.36 8.08
C THR A 382 -1.04 2.62 7.57
N PHE A 383 -2.19 3.27 7.72
CA PHE A 383 -3.41 2.95 7.00
C PHE A 383 -3.70 4.11 6.07
N ILE A 384 -3.77 3.83 4.79
CA ILE A 384 -3.99 4.82 3.73
C ILE A 384 -5.31 4.58 3.02
N LEU A 385 -5.99 5.66 2.65
CA LEU A 385 -7.25 5.65 1.91
C LEU A 385 -7.16 6.53 0.67
N CYS A 386 -7.72 6.03 -0.43
CA CYS A 386 -8.10 6.81 -1.59
C CYS A 386 -9.61 6.70 -1.76
N VAL A 387 -10.29 7.83 -1.82
CA VAL A 387 -11.74 7.91 -1.90
C VAL A 387 -12.14 8.76 -3.10
N PHE A 388 -13.10 8.25 -3.87
CA PHE A 388 -13.68 8.96 -5.01
C PHE A 388 -15.12 9.37 -4.73
#